data_56689ef4d423908e5d6bca7ab2d5e4cd
#
_entry.id   56689ef4d423908e5d6bca7ab2d5e4cd
#
_cell.length_a   1.000
_cell.length_b   1.000
_cell.length_c   1.000
_cell.angle_alpha   90.00
_cell.angle_beta   90.00
_cell.angle_gamma   90.00
#
_symmetry.space_group_name_H-M   'P 1'
#
loop_
_entity.id
_entity.type
_entity.pdbx_description
1 polymer ?
#
loop_
_entity_poly.entity_id
_entity_poly.type
_entity_poly.pdbx_seq_one_letter_code
_entity_poly.pdbx_strand_id
1 'polypeptide(L)'
;MSILGLFKKALTGASDEDNIKNKARMREIFNEAVLNGDDYQLVYCHSENYHSAVIASVTHHYNFIVGYKTGEVIIIYVDPTLSTYDQPVFFNKENGSSIRTSMGYCFAESPTESFQLEPITYEPGIGERAKYCVSVTQSTEEVSAFRKFFKQGF
;
A
#
# COMPACT_ATOMS: atom_id res chain seq x y z
N MET A 1 0.74 21.16 18.01
CA MET A 1 -0.51 20.69 17.33
C MET A 1 -1.71 21.25 18.06
N SER A 2 -2.68 21.84 17.36
CA SER A 2 -3.89 22.34 17.97
C SER A 2 -4.80 21.19 18.44
N ILE A 3 -5.68 21.45 19.41
CA ILE A 3 -6.69 20.47 19.86
C ILE A 3 -7.56 20.00 18.69
N LEU A 4 -7.89 20.92 17.79
CA LEU A 4 -8.67 20.60 16.58
C LEU A 4 -7.91 19.65 15.63
N GLY A 5 -6.60 19.85 15.48
CA GLY A 5 -5.74 18.96 14.69
C GLY A 5 -5.63 17.56 15.27
N LEU A 6 -5.50 17.45 16.61
CA LEU A 6 -5.50 16.16 17.31
C LEU A 6 -6.84 15.45 17.13
N PHE A 7 -7.95 16.18 17.25
CA PHE A 7 -9.29 15.63 17.09
C PHE A 7 -9.53 15.13 15.67
N LYS A 8 -9.09 15.90 14.66
CA LYS A 8 -9.14 15.51 13.26
C LYS A 8 -8.35 14.23 13.01
N LYS A 9 -7.13 14.13 13.54
CA LYS A 9 -6.30 12.92 13.41
C LYS A 9 -6.97 11.69 14.03
N ALA A 10 -7.59 11.84 15.19
CA ALA A 10 -8.29 10.75 15.86
C ALA A 10 -9.51 10.23 15.06
N LEU A 11 -10.18 11.12 14.30
CA LEU A 11 -11.37 10.79 13.54
C LEU A 11 -11.08 10.35 12.10
N THR A 12 -10.07 10.94 11.45
CA THR A 12 -9.80 10.76 10.01
C THR A 12 -8.47 10.06 9.70
N GLY A 13 -7.66 9.72 10.72
CA GLY A 13 -6.36 9.10 10.55
C GLY A 13 -5.25 10.14 10.44
N ALA A 14 -4.47 10.11 9.36
CA ALA A 14 -3.32 10.98 9.16
C ALA A 14 -3.69 12.46 9.13
N SER A 15 -2.86 13.33 9.75
CA SER A 15 -2.96 14.77 9.58
C SER A 15 -2.61 15.16 8.15
N ASP A 16 -3.06 16.35 7.69
CA ASP A 16 -2.73 16.85 6.35
C ASP A 16 -1.22 16.96 6.14
N GLU A 17 -0.48 17.39 7.17
CA GLU A 17 0.98 17.50 7.12
C GLU A 17 1.64 16.13 6.98
N ASP A 18 1.26 15.15 7.81
CA ASP A 18 1.78 13.79 7.73
C ASP A 18 1.46 13.13 6.40
N ASN A 19 0.25 13.36 5.90
CA ASN A 19 -0.18 12.84 4.61
C ASN A 19 0.68 13.35 3.46
N ILE A 20 0.90 14.66 3.39
CA ILE A 20 1.76 15.28 2.36
C ILE A 20 3.18 14.76 2.47
N LYS A 21 3.75 14.75 3.68
CA LYS A 21 5.11 14.29 3.95
C LYS A 21 5.29 12.83 3.55
N ASN A 22 4.40 11.95 3.97
CA ASN A 22 4.51 10.53 3.72
C ASN A 22 4.25 10.17 2.25
N LYS A 23 3.32 10.84 1.59
CA LYS A 23 3.12 10.66 0.13
C LYS A 23 4.35 11.10 -0.65
N ALA A 24 4.98 12.20 -0.26
CA ALA A 24 6.23 12.66 -0.88
C ALA A 24 7.36 11.65 -0.65
N ARG A 25 7.46 11.08 0.55
CA ARG A 25 8.46 10.06 0.87
C ARG A 25 8.22 8.76 0.09
N MET A 26 6.97 8.34 -0.06
CA MET A 26 6.62 7.17 -0.89
C MET A 26 7.06 7.38 -2.33
N ARG A 27 6.81 8.56 -2.90
CA ARG A 27 7.26 8.91 -4.26
C ARG A 27 8.78 8.89 -4.36
N GLU A 28 9.47 9.45 -3.38
CA GLU A 28 10.94 9.44 -3.33
C GLU A 28 11.50 8.01 -3.32
N ILE A 29 10.98 7.14 -2.45
CA ILE A 29 11.37 5.73 -2.37
C ILE A 29 11.15 5.04 -3.73
N PHE A 30 9.99 5.24 -4.32
CA PHE A 30 9.64 4.61 -5.58
C PHE A 30 10.59 5.07 -6.71
N ASN A 31 10.87 6.36 -6.78
CA ASN A 31 11.75 6.92 -7.81
C ASN A 31 13.21 6.54 -7.62
N GLU A 32 13.66 6.27 -6.39
CA GLU A 32 15.00 5.72 -6.13
C GLU A 32 15.12 4.28 -6.63
N ALA A 33 14.07 3.49 -6.47
CA ALA A 33 14.09 2.06 -6.75
C ALA A 33 13.70 1.72 -8.19
N VAL A 34 12.96 2.59 -8.87
CA VAL A 34 12.34 2.31 -10.17
C VAL A 34 12.73 3.38 -11.19
N LEU A 35 13.25 2.93 -12.33
CA LEU A 35 13.55 3.82 -13.45
C LEU A 35 12.27 4.43 -14.01
N ASN A 36 12.27 5.75 -14.26
CA ASN A 36 11.10 6.50 -14.72
C ASN A 36 9.89 6.36 -13.78
N GLY A 37 10.15 6.40 -12.47
CA GLY A 37 9.12 6.22 -11.45
C GLY A 37 7.95 7.20 -11.55
N ASP A 38 8.16 8.41 -12.05
CA ASP A 38 7.11 9.41 -12.24
C ASP A 38 6.04 9.01 -13.27
N ASP A 39 6.31 8.01 -14.12
CA ASP A 39 5.33 7.49 -15.07
C ASP A 39 4.24 6.63 -14.40
N TYR A 40 4.45 6.26 -13.14
CA TYR A 40 3.54 5.38 -12.39
C TYR A 40 2.63 6.16 -11.46
N GLN A 41 1.39 5.71 -11.36
CA GLN A 41 0.52 6.10 -10.26
C GLN A 41 0.92 5.30 -9.02
N LEU A 42 0.90 5.92 -7.83
CA LEU A 42 1.23 5.23 -6.59
C LEU A 42 0.01 5.09 -5.70
N VAL A 43 -0.12 3.92 -5.08
CA VAL A 43 -1.13 3.64 -4.05
C VAL A 43 -0.45 2.92 -2.90
N TYR A 44 -0.79 3.32 -1.68
CA TYR A 44 -0.40 2.61 -0.47
C TYR A 44 -1.36 1.44 -0.24
N CYS A 45 -0.80 0.26 -0.02
CA CYS A 45 -1.57 -0.93 0.30
C CYS A 45 -1.06 -1.57 1.59
N HIS A 46 -1.97 -2.19 2.30
CA HIS A 46 -1.70 -2.95 3.51
C HIS A 46 -2.08 -4.42 3.29
N SER A 47 -1.46 -5.32 4.03
CA SER A 47 -1.83 -6.73 4.07
C SER A 47 -1.64 -7.26 5.47
N GLU A 48 -2.55 -8.13 5.92
CA GLU A 48 -2.47 -8.82 7.20
C GLU A 48 -2.48 -10.31 6.97
N ASN A 49 -1.52 -11.02 7.60
CA ASN A 49 -1.53 -12.47 7.69
C ASN A 49 -1.74 -12.87 9.14
N TYR A 50 -2.81 -13.59 9.40
CA TYR A 50 -3.13 -14.10 10.72
C TYR A 50 -2.74 -15.58 10.80
N HIS A 51 -1.89 -15.91 11.77
CA HIS A 51 -1.53 -17.28 12.09
C HIS A 51 -2.02 -17.60 13.51
N SER A 52 -2.84 -18.62 13.62
CA SER A 52 -3.30 -19.14 14.91
C SER A 52 -2.66 -20.52 15.16
N ALA A 53 -2.01 -20.62 16.30
CA ALA A 53 -1.49 -21.89 16.81
C ALA A 53 -2.16 -22.22 18.14
N VAL A 54 -2.08 -23.49 18.58
CA VAL A 54 -2.70 -23.93 19.85
C VAL A 54 -2.27 -23.11 21.05
N ILE A 55 -1.07 -22.52 21.02
CA ILE A 55 -0.47 -21.80 22.15
C ILE A 55 -0.42 -20.27 21.91
N ALA A 56 -0.45 -19.80 20.67
CA ALA A 56 -0.34 -18.38 20.34
C ALA A 56 -1.01 -18.05 19.02
N SER A 57 -1.51 -16.82 18.92
CA SER A 57 -1.96 -16.23 17.66
C SER A 57 -1.06 -15.04 17.34
N VAL A 58 -0.64 -14.93 16.08
CA VAL A 58 0.21 -13.84 15.61
C VAL A 58 -0.39 -13.26 14.33
N THR A 59 -0.48 -11.92 14.30
CA THR A 59 -0.86 -11.18 13.09
C THR A 59 0.37 -10.49 12.54
N HIS A 60 0.69 -10.78 11.28
CA HIS A 60 1.77 -10.10 10.55
C HIS A 60 1.17 -8.99 9.70
N HIS A 61 1.77 -7.80 9.79
CA HIS A 61 1.35 -6.62 9.03
C HIS A 61 2.40 -6.30 7.97
N TYR A 62 1.93 -6.07 6.75
CA TYR A 62 2.80 -5.73 5.62
C TYR A 62 2.32 -4.43 5.01
N ASN A 63 3.27 -3.57 4.66
CA ASN A 63 3.01 -2.27 4.05
C ASN A 63 3.70 -2.21 2.70
N PHE A 64 2.98 -1.75 1.67
CA PHE A 64 3.49 -1.72 0.31
C PHE A 64 3.25 -0.37 -0.35
N ILE A 65 4.25 0.09 -1.08
CA ILE A 65 4.06 1.09 -2.13
C ILE A 65 3.81 0.31 -3.41
N VAL A 66 2.67 0.54 -4.04
CA VAL A 66 2.33 -0.12 -5.30
C VAL A 66 2.28 0.93 -6.40
N GLY A 67 3.19 0.81 -7.36
CA GLY A 67 3.19 1.63 -8.56
C GLY A 67 2.53 0.87 -9.70
N TYR A 68 1.68 1.54 -10.47
CA TYR A 68 1.05 0.92 -11.62
C TYR A 68 0.95 1.88 -12.78
N LYS A 69 1.04 1.33 -13.97
CA LYS A 69 0.75 1.96 -15.26
C LYS A 69 0.27 0.86 -16.22
N THR A 70 -0.20 1.24 -17.38
CA THR A 70 -0.69 0.27 -18.38
C THR A 70 0.33 -0.86 -18.59
N GLY A 71 -0.10 -2.08 -18.31
CA GLY A 71 0.70 -3.30 -18.53
C GLY A 71 1.69 -3.64 -17.44
N GLU A 72 1.79 -2.87 -16.35
CA GLU A 72 2.83 -3.09 -15.35
C GLU A 72 2.38 -2.72 -13.95
N VAL A 73 2.78 -3.55 -12.97
CA VAL A 73 2.64 -3.28 -11.53
C VAL A 73 3.99 -3.54 -10.88
N ILE A 74 4.40 -2.64 -10.00
CA ILE A 74 5.63 -2.76 -9.20
C ILE A 74 5.25 -2.62 -7.73
N ILE A 75 5.73 -3.55 -6.90
CA ILE A 75 5.44 -3.59 -5.47
C ILE A 75 6.74 -3.43 -4.70
N ILE A 76 6.77 -2.50 -3.74
CA ILE A 76 7.90 -2.29 -2.84
C ILE A 76 7.39 -2.44 -1.41
N TYR A 77 7.97 -3.40 -0.69
CA TYR A 77 7.72 -3.55 0.74
C TYR A 77 8.40 -2.43 1.51
N VAL A 78 7.69 -1.80 2.44
CA VAL A 78 8.21 -0.71 3.28
C VAL A 78 7.85 -0.93 4.75
N ASP A 79 8.65 -0.33 5.66
CA ASP A 79 8.26 -0.26 7.06
C ASP A 79 7.24 0.87 7.29
N PRO A 80 6.49 0.85 8.42
CA PRO A 80 5.45 1.87 8.68
C PRO A 80 5.95 3.30 8.76
N THR A 81 7.23 3.51 9.06
CA THR A 81 7.84 4.85 9.16
C THR A 81 8.46 5.31 7.84
N LEU A 82 8.45 4.47 6.79
CA LEU A 82 9.07 4.74 5.50
C LEU A 82 10.59 4.98 5.61
N SER A 83 11.23 4.36 6.60
CA SER A 83 12.68 4.47 6.84
C SER A 83 13.47 3.45 6.03
N THR A 84 12.90 2.26 5.83
CA THR A 84 13.53 1.16 5.09
C THR A 84 12.57 0.60 4.06
N TYR A 85 13.14 0.05 2.99
CA TYR A 85 12.36 -0.58 1.92
C TYR A 85 13.17 -1.69 1.25
N ASP A 86 12.45 -2.67 0.71
CA ASP A 86 13.04 -3.80 0.02
C ASP A 86 13.18 -3.54 -1.49
N GLN A 87 13.76 -4.50 -2.20
CA GLN A 87 13.89 -4.45 -3.65
C GLN A 87 12.50 -4.47 -4.30
N PRO A 88 12.30 -3.72 -5.39
CA PRO A 88 11.03 -3.74 -6.11
C PRO A 88 10.76 -5.10 -6.76
N VAL A 89 9.49 -5.50 -6.74
CA VAL A 89 9.02 -6.72 -7.41
C VAL A 89 8.16 -6.31 -8.60
N PHE A 90 8.46 -6.83 -9.76
CA PHE A 90 7.86 -6.45 -11.04
C PHE A 90 6.84 -7.47 -11.51
N PHE A 91 5.67 -6.99 -11.94
CA PHE A 91 4.58 -7.82 -12.50
C PHE A 91 4.18 -7.24 -13.85
N ASN A 92 4.26 -8.06 -14.90
CA ASN A 92 3.82 -7.72 -16.25
C ASN A 92 3.49 -9.01 -17.02
N LYS A 93 2.93 -8.90 -18.21
CA LYS A 93 2.61 -10.07 -19.04
C LYS A 93 3.85 -10.88 -19.42
N GLU A 94 4.96 -10.21 -19.66
CA GLU A 94 6.17 -10.83 -20.19
C GLU A 94 6.81 -11.81 -19.19
N ASN A 95 6.67 -11.55 -17.88
CA ASN A 95 7.19 -12.43 -16.85
C ASN A 95 6.18 -13.48 -16.34
N GLY A 96 5.05 -13.64 -17.04
CA GLY A 96 4.03 -14.61 -16.67
C GLY A 96 3.15 -14.20 -15.51
N SER A 97 3.11 -12.91 -15.19
CA SER A 97 2.31 -12.39 -14.09
C SER A 97 0.86 -12.13 -14.48
N SER A 98 -0.01 -12.11 -13.48
CA SER A 98 -1.41 -11.71 -13.60
C SER A 98 -1.82 -10.83 -12.42
N ILE A 99 -2.82 -10.01 -12.63
CA ILE A 99 -3.47 -9.22 -11.58
C ILE A 99 -4.97 -9.47 -11.63
N ARG A 100 -5.61 -9.44 -10.48
CA ARG A 100 -7.06 -9.65 -10.35
C ARG A 100 -7.60 -9.07 -9.06
N THR A 101 -8.91 -9.02 -8.94
CA THR A 101 -9.59 -8.66 -7.69
C THR A 101 -10.45 -9.83 -7.23
N SER A 102 -10.56 -10.00 -5.92
CA SER A 102 -11.46 -10.97 -5.32
C SER A 102 -11.83 -10.53 -3.91
N MET A 103 -13.10 -10.55 -3.57
CA MET A 103 -13.61 -10.26 -2.22
C MET A 103 -13.08 -8.94 -1.62
N GLY A 104 -12.93 -7.91 -2.45
CA GLY A 104 -12.45 -6.60 -2.01
C GLY A 104 -10.94 -6.44 -1.96
N TYR A 105 -10.17 -7.50 -2.19
CA TYR A 105 -8.71 -7.47 -2.25
C TYR A 105 -8.21 -7.43 -3.69
N CYS A 106 -7.01 -6.87 -3.87
CA CYS A 106 -6.29 -6.90 -5.13
C CYS A 106 -5.15 -7.92 -5.03
N PHE A 107 -4.95 -8.69 -6.08
CA PHE A 107 -3.91 -9.73 -6.10
C PHE A 107 -2.99 -9.51 -7.28
N ALA A 108 -1.67 -9.58 -7.01
CA ALA A 108 -0.63 -9.61 -8.03
C ALA A 108 0.11 -10.93 -7.88
N GLU A 109 0.17 -11.72 -8.94
CA GLU A 109 0.71 -13.07 -8.91
C GLU A 109 1.69 -13.29 -10.06
N SER A 110 2.81 -13.92 -9.76
CA SER A 110 3.76 -14.43 -10.75
C SER A 110 4.04 -15.91 -10.46
N PRO A 111 4.81 -16.61 -11.31
CA PRO A 111 5.16 -18.00 -11.04
C PRO A 111 5.90 -18.22 -9.71
N THR A 112 6.55 -17.18 -9.18
CA THR A 112 7.37 -17.29 -7.96
C THR A 112 6.84 -16.51 -6.77
N GLU A 113 5.93 -15.54 -6.97
CA GLU A 113 5.47 -14.64 -5.91
C GLU A 113 3.98 -14.34 -6.03
N SER A 114 3.35 -14.10 -4.89
CA SER A 114 1.94 -13.72 -4.81
C SER A 114 1.76 -12.69 -3.70
N PHE A 115 1.06 -11.60 -4.02
CA PHE A 115 0.74 -10.54 -3.07
C PHE A 115 -0.76 -10.32 -3.00
N GLN A 116 -1.27 -10.24 -1.78
CA GLN A 116 -2.62 -9.79 -1.49
C GLN A 116 -2.53 -8.35 -0.99
N LEU A 117 -3.24 -7.44 -1.63
CA LEU A 117 -3.14 -6.01 -1.40
C LEU A 117 -4.50 -5.44 -0.99
N GLU A 118 -4.51 -4.67 0.09
CA GLU A 118 -5.67 -3.91 0.51
C GLU A 118 -5.36 -2.42 0.40
N PRO A 119 -5.83 -1.74 -0.66
CA PRO A 119 -5.70 -0.29 -0.73
C PRO A 119 -6.63 0.34 0.30
N ILE A 120 -6.10 1.19 1.16
CA ILE A 120 -6.87 1.81 2.24
C ILE A 120 -7.06 3.30 1.98
N THR A 121 -8.29 3.79 2.23
CA THR A 121 -8.63 5.20 2.03
C THR A 121 -8.12 6.07 3.16
N TYR A 122 -8.05 5.53 4.37
CA TYR A 122 -7.55 6.26 5.53
C TYR A 122 -6.83 5.31 6.49
N GLU A 123 -5.88 5.88 7.23
CA GLU A 123 -5.22 5.18 8.31
C GLU A 123 -6.12 5.13 9.54
N PRO A 124 -6.17 4.02 10.27
CA PRO A 124 -6.80 4.00 11.61
C PRO A 124 -6.05 4.97 12.54
N GLY A 125 -6.71 6.04 12.97
CA GLY A 125 -6.07 7.08 13.77
C GLY A 125 -5.68 6.66 15.18
N ILE A 126 -6.31 5.62 15.73
CA ILE A 126 -6.11 5.12 17.09
C ILE A 126 -6.17 3.59 17.09
N GLY A 127 -5.40 2.97 17.99
CA GLY A 127 -5.41 1.54 18.22
C GLY A 127 -4.14 0.86 17.74
N GLU A 128 -4.08 -0.47 17.89
CA GLU A 128 -2.89 -1.24 17.54
C GLU A 128 -2.58 -1.20 16.05
N ARG A 129 -3.61 -1.20 15.21
CA ARG A 129 -3.44 -1.17 13.75
C ARG A 129 -2.71 0.08 13.29
N ALA A 130 -2.92 1.22 13.96
CA ALA A 130 -2.24 2.48 13.63
C ALA A 130 -0.71 2.40 13.78
N LYS A 131 -0.22 1.49 14.62
CA LYS A 131 1.24 1.28 14.82
C LYS A 131 1.89 0.56 13.65
N TYR A 132 1.10 -0.16 12.87
CA TYR A 132 1.59 -1.06 11.82
C TYR A 132 1.29 -0.53 10.41
N CYS A 133 0.65 0.63 10.30
CA CYS A 133 0.28 1.23 9.03
C CYS A 133 1.05 2.52 8.78
N VAL A 134 1.30 2.81 7.51
CA VAL A 134 1.85 4.11 7.10
C VAL A 134 0.77 5.17 7.29
N SER A 135 1.16 6.33 7.81
CA SER A 135 0.25 7.44 8.11
C SER A 135 -0.08 8.24 6.85
N VAL A 136 -0.96 7.70 6.01
CA VAL A 136 -1.44 8.34 4.79
C VAL A 136 -2.94 8.24 4.66
N THR A 137 -3.54 9.20 3.96
CA THR A 137 -4.94 9.19 3.55
C THR A 137 -4.99 9.23 2.03
N GLN A 138 -5.78 8.34 1.45
CA GLN A 138 -5.97 8.25 0.01
C GLN A 138 -7.42 8.54 -0.34
N SER A 139 -7.65 9.23 -1.47
CA SER A 139 -9.00 9.55 -1.90
C SER A 139 -9.74 8.30 -2.37
N THR A 140 -11.06 8.35 -2.32
CA THR A 140 -11.91 7.30 -2.90
C THR A 140 -11.60 7.11 -4.39
N GLU A 141 -11.33 8.20 -5.10
CA GLU A 141 -10.98 8.18 -6.53
C GLU A 141 -9.66 7.46 -6.78
N GLU A 142 -8.62 7.72 -5.98
CA GLU A 142 -7.33 7.04 -6.08
C GLU A 142 -7.47 5.53 -5.88
N VAL A 143 -8.21 5.12 -4.86
CA VAL A 143 -8.43 3.71 -4.55
C VAL A 143 -9.32 3.03 -5.59
N SER A 144 -10.36 3.71 -6.05
CA SER A 144 -11.26 3.19 -7.09
C SER A 144 -10.54 2.98 -8.42
N ALA A 145 -9.67 3.91 -8.81
CA ALA A 145 -8.86 3.78 -10.03
C ALA A 145 -7.91 2.59 -9.95
N PHE A 146 -7.28 2.38 -8.79
CA PHE A 146 -6.41 1.24 -8.52
C PHE A 146 -7.18 -0.09 -8.63
N ARG A 147 -8.34 -0.20 -7.98
CA ARG A 147 -9.17 -1.41 -8.02
C ARG A 147 -9.65 -1.71 -9.44
N LYS A 148 -10.04 -0.68 -10.19
CA LYS A 148 -10.46 -0.82 -11.58
C LYS A 148 -9.33 -1.35 -12.46
N PHE A 149 -8.13 -0.83 -12.27
CA PHE A 149 -6.92 -1.30 -12.98
C PHE A 149 -6.69 -2.80 -12.74
N PHE A 150 -6.72 -3.24 -11.48
CA PHE A 150 -6.56 -4.65 -11.13
C PHE A 150 -7.68 -5.54 -11.66
N LYS A 151 -8.91 -5.03 -11.69
CA LYS A 151 -10.05 -5.77 -12.22
C LYS A 151 -9.94 -5.98 -13.73
N GLN A 152 -9.40 -5.01 -14.46
CA GLN A 152 -9.21 -5.10 -15.92
C GLN A 152 -8.10 -6.10 -16.27
N GLY A 153 -7.08 -6.25 -15.42
CA GLY A 153 -5.93 -7.09 -15.69
C GLY A 153 -4.95 -6.48 -16.71
N PHE A 154 -3.93 -7.25 -17.03
CA PHE A 154 -2.95 -6.86 -18.07
C PHE A 154 -3.48 -7.08 -19.46
#